data_f4388bdac9800da0cb9fcfde12121145
#
_entry.id   f4388bdac9800da0cb9fcfde12121145
#
_cell.length_a   1.000
_cell.length_b   1.000
_cell.length_c   1.000
_cell.angle_alpha   90.00
_cell.angle_beta   90.00
_cell.angle_gamma   90.00
#
_symmetry.space_group_name_H-M   'P 1'
#
loop_
_entity.id
_entity.type
_entity.pdbx_description
1 polymer ?
#
loop_
_entity_poly.entity_id
_entity_poly.type
_entity_poly.pdbx_seq_one_letter_code
_entity_poly.pdbx_strand_id
1 'polypeptide(L)'
;MTRIISGEAQPHEAIPTASDRALRPQTLAEFVGQEQAKGNLRIFIEAAKGRGEALDHVLLFGPPGLGKTTLAQIVARELGVNFRATSGPVLNKAGDLAAILTNLEANDVLFIDEIHRLPSTVEEILYPAMEDHVLDLVIGEGPSARSIRIDLAPFTLVAATTRAGMLATPLRDRFGIPIRLEFYTPKELQLVLLGAARKMGAPLNEEGAAEIAARARGTPRVAGRLLRRVRDFASADGASVIDRKAAGMALARLEVDELGLDSLDRRYLRALIENYGGGPAGVETLAYAIAEARDAVEDVIEPYLMQQGFIQRTPRGRMACGKAYLHLGLTEPVSAPKIVQGGLFGEDS
;
A
#
# COMPACT_ATOMS: atom_id res chain seq x y z
N MET A 1 -40.36 11.01 3.68
CA MET A 1 -39.17 11.43 4.44
C MET A 1 -38.07 10.37 4.18
N THR A 2 -37.27 10.60 3.18
CA THR A 2 -36.21 9.66 2.75
C THR A 2 -34.92 10.05 3.47
N ARG A 3 -34.46 9.21 4.39
CA ARG A 3 -33.16 9.37 5.04
C ARG A 3 -32.06 9.05 4.03
N ILE A 4 -31.36 10.05 3.57
CA ILE A 4 -30.09 9.91 2.84
C ILE A 4 -29.03 9.59 3.92
N ILE A 5 -28.58 8.36 3.97
CA ILE A 5 -27.40 7.97 4.74
C ILE A 5 -26.21 8.37 3.87
N SER A 6 -25.65 9.54 4.12
CA SER A 6 -24.35 9.93 3.60
C SER A 6 -23.31 9.12 4.36
N GLY A 7 -22.76 8.08 3.72
CA GLY A 7 -21.56 7.43 4.20
C GLY A 7 -20.39 8.44 4.10
N GLU A 8 -20.05 9.06 5.21
CA GLU A 8 -18.83 9.84 5.32
C GLU A 8 -17.65 8.88 5.14
N ALA A 9 -16.93 9.07 4.04
CA ALA A 9 -15.67 8.34 3.79
C ALA A 9 -14.72 8.67 4.95
N GLN A 10 -14.19 7.62 5.58
CA GLN A 10 -13.24 7.77 6.67
C GLN A 10 -12.00 8.57 6.20
N PRO A 11 -11.38 9.40 7.06
CA PRO A 11 -10.28 10.31 6.69
C PRO A 11 -9.05 9.64 6.08
N HIS A 12 -8.93 8.32 6.17
CA HIS A 12 -7.78 7.55 5.69
C HIS A 12 -7.90 7.04 4.24
N GLU A 13 -9.09 7.10 3.62
CA GLU A 13 -9.33 6.66 2.24
C GLU A 13 -9.84 7.80 1.35
N ALA A 14 -9.19 8.95 1.37
CA ALA A 14 -9.49 9.99 0.40
C ALA A 14 -9.24 9.46 -1.02
N ILE A 15 -10.33 9.33 -1.80
CA ILE A 15 -10.26 8.96 -3.23
C ILE A 15 -9.28 9.93 -3.91
N PRO A 16 -8.25 9.42 -4.65
CA PRO A 16 -7.29 10.29 -5.33
C PRO A 16 -8.00 11.27 -6.26
N THR A 17 -7.80 12.54 -6.03
CA THR A 17 -8.35 13.60 -6.88
C THR A 17 -7.71 13.57 -8.29
N ALA A 18 -8.33 14.20 -9.28
CA ALA A 18 -7.71 14.36 -10.61
C ALA A 18 -6.31 15.01 -10.52
N SER A 19 -6.13 15.93 -9.58
CA SER A 19 -4.87 16.56 -9.23
C SER A 19 -3.83 15.53 -8.71
N ASP A 20 -4.25 14.57 -7.88
CA ASP A 20 -3.35 13.53 -7.37
C ASP A 20 -2.86 12.58 -8.46
N ARG A 21 -3.72 12.31 -9.45
CA ARG A 21 -3.34 11.47 -10.60
C ARG A 21 -2.30 12.14 -11.49
N ALA A 22 -2.39 13.45 -11.67
CA ALA A 22 -1.43 14.22 -12.46
C ALA A 22 -0.01 14.26 -11.83
N LEU A 23 0.08 14.11 -10.50
CA LEU A 23 1.34 14.10 -9.78
C LEU A 23 2.10 12.78 -9.87
N ARG A 24 1.43 11.68 -10.25
CA ARG A 24 2.05 10.35 -10.32
C ARG A 24 3.08 10.28 -11.44
N PRO A 25 4.18 9.53 -11.23
CA PRO A 25 5.12 9.21 -12.31
C PRO A 25 4.42 8.44 -13.42
N GLN A 26 4.83 8.68 -14.66
CA GLN A 26 4.22 8.11 -15.86
C GLN A 26 5.08 7.00 -16.48
N THR A 27 6.38 6.98 -16.18
CA THR A 27 7.37 6.04 -16.71
C THR A 27 8.19 5.42 -15.58
N LEU A 28 8.88 4.30 -15.85
CA LEU A 28 9.83 3.70 -14.92
C LEU A 28 10.98 4.65 -14.57
N ALA A 29 11.37 5.52 -15.50
CA ALA A 29 12.43 6.51 -15.27
C ALA A 29 12.02 7.61 -14.27
N GLU A 30 10.74 8.01 -14.29
CA GLU A 30 10.21 8.98 -13.32
C GLU A 30 9.91 8.35 -11.94
N PHE A 31 9.80 7.02 -11.87
CA PHE A 31 9.47 6.33 -10.63
C PHE A 31 10.70 6.26 -9.72
N VAL A 32 10.72 7.07 -8.68
CA VAL A 32 11.83 7.14 -7.71
C VAL A 32 11.83 5.92 -6.81
N GLY A 33 13.01 5.42 -6.45
CA GLY A 33 13.20 4.29 -5.57
C GLY A 33 12.92 2.94 -6.22
N GLN A 34 12.91 1.88 -5.42
CA GLN A 34 12.63 0.50 -5.85
C GLN A 34 13.56 0.04 -7.00
N GLU A 35 14.85 0.39 -6.95
CA GLU A 35 15.79 0.26 -8.09
C GLU A 35 15.88 -1.17 -8.63
N GLN A 36 15.94 -2.18 -7.73
CA GLN A 36 16.00 -3.59 -8.14
C GLN A 36 14.72 -4.01 -8.86
N ALA A 37 13.56 -3.63 -8.31
CA ALA A 37 12.26 -3.95 -8.91
C ALA A 37 12.10 -3.29 -10.29
N LYS A 38 12.49 -2.03 -10.43
CA LYS A 38 12.47 -1.30 -11.72
C LYS A 38 13.42 -1.90 -12.74
N GLY A 39 14.64 -2.26 -12.30
CA GLY A 39 15.62 -2.89 -13.18
C GLY A 39 15.11 -4.19 -13.79
N ASN A 40 14.53 -5.05 -12.97
CA ASN A 40 13.95 -6.31 -13.41
C ASN A 40 12.74 -6.09 -14.32
N LEU A 41 11.80 -5.21 -13.93
CA LEU A 41 10.62 -4.90 -14.74
C LEU A 41 10.98 -4.37 -16.12
N ARG A 42 12.00 -3.50 -16.21
CA ARG A 42 12.46 -2.98 -17.51
C ARG A 42 12.87 -4.10 -18.44
N ILE A 43 13.69 -5.04 -17.94
CA ILE A 43 14.16 -6.20 -18.73
C ILE A 43 12.97 -7.04 -19.19
N PHE A 44 12.05 -7.36 -18.28
CA PHE A 44 10.89 -8.20 -18.61
C PHE A 44 9.95 -7.53 -19.61
N ILE A 45 9.69 -6.23 -19.45
CA ILE A 45 8.86 -5.44 -20.37
C ILE A 45 9.51 -5.38 -21.78
N GLU A 46 10.81 -5.08 -21.85
CA GLU A 46 11.54 -5.04 -23.12
C GLU A 46 11.55 -6.40 -23.82
N ALA A 47 11.72 -7.48 -23.07
CA ALA A 47 11.70 -8.84 -23.61
C ALA A 47 10.30 -9.22 -24.14
N ALA A 48 9.23 -8.95 -23.41
CA ALA A 48 7.85 -9.22 -23.83
C ALA A 48 7.50 -8.43 -25.09
N LYS A 49 7.85 -7.14 -25.14
CA LYS A 49 7.66 -6.30 -26.33
C LYS A 49 8.43 -6.81 -27.54
N GLY A 50 9.67 -7.24 -27.34
CA GLY A 50 10.51 -7.78 -28.41
C GLY A 50 9.96 -9.06 -29.03
N ARG A 51 9.23 -9.87 -28.26
CA ARG A 51 8.56 -11.09 -28.73
C ARG A 51 7.12 -10.84 -29.22
N GLY A 52 6.53 -9.68 -28.93
CA GLY A 52 5.13 -9.39 -29.23
C GLY A 52 4.13 -10.18 -28.35
N GLU A 53 4.55 -10.61 -27.18
CA GLU A 53 3.79 -11.43 -26.24
C GLU A 53 3.29 -10.61 -25.05
N ALA A 54 2.26 -11.13 -24.36
CA ALA A 54 1.89 -10.62 -23.05
C ALA A 54 3.03 -10.78 -22.06
N LEU A 55 3.18 -9.83 -21.14
CA LEU A 55 4.11 -9.96 -20.02
C LEU A 55 3.61 -11.04 -19.07
N ASP A 56 4.49 -11.80 -18.46
CA ASP A 56 4.14 -12.70 -17.37
C ASP A 56 3.38 -11.97 -16.25
N HIS A 57 2.50 -12.68 -15.55
CA HIS A 57 1.69 -12.11 -14.49
C HIS A 57 2.55 -11.56 -13.35
N VAL A 58 2.23 -10.37 -12.87
CA VAL A 58 3.00 -9.61 -11.87
C VAL A 58 2.24 -9.53 -10.56
N LEU A 59 2.88 -9.90 -9.45
CA LEU A 59 2.36 -9.71 -8.09
C LEU A 59 3.13 -8.59 -7.39
N LEU A 60 2.48 -7.45 -7.15
CA LEU A 60 3.03 -6.33 -6.38
C LEU A 60 2.58 -6.44 -4.93
N PHE A 61 3.51 -6.62 -4.00
CA PHE A 61 3.14 -6.77 -2.59
C PHE A 61 4.01 -5.91 -1.67
N GLY A 62 3.47 -5.56 -0.51
CA GLY A 62 4.14 -4.72 0.49
C GLY A 62 3.17 -3.73 1.14
N PRO A 63 3.65 -2.94 2.11
CA PRO A 63 2.85 -1.97 2.85
C PRO A 63 2.02 -1.04 1.97
N PRO A 64 0.92 -0.45 2.49
CA PRO A 64 0.12 0.50 1.72
C PRO A 64 0.89 1.79 1.43
N GLY A 65 0.53 2.47 0.34
CA GLY A 65 1.08 3.80 0.01
C GLY A 65 2.44 3.81 -0.68
N LEU A 66 3.00 2.65 -1.07
CA LEU A 66 4.31 2.52 -1.72
C LEU A 66 4.28 2.68 -3.25
N GLY A 67 3.09 2.83 -3.86
CA GLY A 67 2.97 3.06 -5.30
C GLY A 67 2.65 1.82 -6.13
N LYS A 68 2.11 0.73 -5.56
CA LYS A 68 1.70 -0.49 -6.29
C LYS A 68 0.83 -0.19 -7.50
N THR A 69 -0.27 0.53 -7.30
CA THR A 69 -1.19 0.94 -8.37
C THR A 69 -0.52 1.83 -9.43
N THR A 70 0.40 2.70 -9.01
CA THR A 70 1.17 3.55 -9.92
C THR A 70 2.11 2.71 -10.79
N LEU A 71 2.80 1.76 -10.19
CA LEU A 71 3.71 0.86 -10.90
C LEU A 71 2.95 -0.02 -11.91
N ALA A 72 1.77 -0.52 -11.55
CA ALA A 72 0.90 -1.26 -12.46
C ALA A 72 0.50 -0.42 -13.69
N GLN A 73 0.15 0.86 -13.50
CA GLN A 73 -0.15 1.78 -14.60
C GLN A 73 1.06 2.04 -15.49
N ILE A 74 2.25 2.15 -14.89
CA ILE A 74 3.50 2.33 -15.63
C ILE A 74 3.79 1.10 -16.49
N VAL A 75 3.61 -0.12 -15.95
CA VAL A 75 3.79 -1.36 -16.70
C VAL A 75 2.95 -1.36 -17.98
N ALA A 76 1.66 -1.05 -17.89
CA ALA A 76 0.78 -1.00 -19.07
C ALA A 76 1.23 0.07 -20.10
N ARG A 77 1.66 1.25 -19.62
CA ARG A 77 2.17 2.31 -20.50
C ARG A 77 3.48 1.95 -21.18
N GLU A 78 4.40 1.37 -20.44
CA GLU A 78 5.68 0.91 -21.00
C GLU A 78 5.46 -0.23 -22.02
N LEU A 79 4.48 -1.11 -21.81
CA LEU A 79 4.06 -2.12 -22.77
C LEU A 79 3.35 -1.49 -24.00
N GLY A 80 2.71 -0.33 -23.83
CA GLY A 80 1.93 0.34 -24.88
C GLY A 80 0.55 -0.28 -25.10
N VAL A 81 -0.06 -0.85 -24.06
CA VAL A 81 -1.35 -1.56 -24.09
C VAL A 81 -2.39 -0.89 -23.18
N ASN A 82 -3.66 -1.31 -23.30
CA ASN A 82 -4.73 -0.80 -22.45
C ASN A 82 -4.56 -1.25 -20.99
N PHE A 83 -5.07 -0.42 -20.08
CA PHE A 83 -5.07 -0.68 -18.64
C PHE A 83 -6.50 -0.75 -18.10
N ARG A 84 -6.90 -1.93 -17.64
CA ARG A 84 -8.18 -2.14 -16.96
C ARG A 84 -7.92 -2.32 -15.47
N ALA A 85 -8.64 -1.60 -14.62
CA ALA A 85 -8.44 -1.66 -13.16
C ALA A 85 -9.72 -2.05 -12.45
N THR A 86 -9.58 -2.94 -11.48
CA THR A 86 -10.61 -3.34 -10.53
C THR A 86 -9.99 -3.61 -9.17
N SER A 87 -10.76 -4.08 -8.20
CA SER A 87 -10.26 -4.49 -6.89
C SER A 87 -10.97 -5.74 -6.38
N GLY A 88 -10.30 -6.50 -5.50
CA GLY A 88 -10.87 -7.71 -4.91
C GLY A 88 -12.26 -7.51 -4.31
N PRO A 89 -12.49 -6.47 -3.47
CA PRO A 89 -13.82 -6.23 -2.88
C PRO A 89 -14.94 -5.93 -3.88
N VAL A 90 -14.64 -5.52 -5.10
CA VAL A 90 -15.64 -5.23 -6.14
C VAL A 90 -16.06 -6.51 -6.87
N LEU A 91 -15.17 -7.49 -6.95
CA LEU A 91 -15.38 -8.75 -7.65
C LEU A 91 -16.08 -9.76 -6.72
N ASN A 92 -17.39 -9.70 -6.62
CA ASN A 92 -18.17 -10.54 -5.71
C ASN A 92 -18.59 -11.89 -6.33
N LYS A 93 -18.71 -11.94 -7.65
CA LYS A 93 -19.22 -13.10 -8.40
C LYS A 93 -18.32 -13.44 -9.57
N ALA A 94 -18.31 -14.69 -9.96
CA ALA A 94 -17.67 -15.21 -11.14
C ALA A 94 -17.97 -14.38 -12.41
N GLY A 95 -19.23 -13.97 -12.59
CA GLY A 95 -19.68 -13.17 -13.72
C GLY A 95 -19.07 -11.76 -13.78
N ASP A 96 -18.72 -11.18 -12.63
CA ASP A 96 -18.10 -9.85 -12.59
C ASP A 96 -16.69 -9.89 -13.21
N LEU A 97 -15.91 -10.91 -12.86
CA LEU A 97 -14.60 -11.15 -13.43
C LEU A 97 -14.68 -11.57 -14.91
N ALA A 98 -15.61 -12.47 -15.23
CA ALA A 98 -15.83 -12.93 -16.60
C ALA A 98 -16.12 -11.77 -17.55
N ALA A 99 -16.98 -10.83 -17.16
CA ALA A 99 -17.30 -9.65 -17.94
C ALA A 99 -16.06 -8.76 -18.20
N ILE A 100 -15.11 -8.70 -17.28
CA ILE A 100 -13.87 -7.95 -17.48
C ILE A 100 -12.94 -8.72 -18.43
N LEU A 101 -12.71 -10.02 -18.19
CA LEU A 101 -11.76 -10.84 -18.95
C LEU A 101 -12.15 -10.97 -20.42
N THR A 102 -13.44 -11.15 -20.73
CA THR A 102 -13.94 -11.28 -22.10
C THR A 102 -13.87 -9.98 -22.92
N ASN A 103 -13.66 -8.84 -22.25
CA ASN A 103 -13.52 -7.53 -22.89
C ASN A 103 -12.05 -7.04 -22.94
N LEU A 104 -11.08 -7.91 -22.63
CA LEU A 104 -9.66 -7.60 -22.81
C LEU A 104 -9.24 -7.84 -24.25
N GLU A 105 -8.41 -6.95 -24.76
CA GLU A 105 -7.73 -7.13 -26.04
C GLU A 105 -6.38 -7.84 -25.81
N ALA A 106 -5.77 -8.31 -26.89
CA ALA A 106 -4.49 -9.02 -26.79
C ALA A 106 -3.41 -8.15 -26.14
N ASN A 107 -2.73 -8.74 -25.16
CA ASN A 107 -1.66 -8.16 -24.35
C ASN A 107 -2.10 -7.05 -23.36
N ASP A 108 -3.41 -6.79 -23.22
CA ASP A 108 -3.93 -5.82 -22.25
C ASP A 108 -3.46 -6.15 -20.81
N VAL A 109 -3.38 -5.12 -19.99
CA VAL A 109 -3.09 -5.25 -18.56
C VAL A 109 -4.39 -5.15 -17.76
N LEU A 110 -4.72 -6.23 -17.06
CA LEU A 110 -5.74 -6.23 -16.00
C LEU A 110 -5.05 -5.99 -14.66
N PHE A 111 -5.47 -4.97 -13.93
CA PHE A 111 -5.00 -4.68 -12.57
C PHE A 111 -6.09 -5.01 -11.55
N ILE A 112 -5.74 -5.84 -10.55
CA ILE A 112 -6.61 -6.15 -9.42
C ILE A 112 -5.93 -5.67 -8.13
N ASP A 113 -6.47 -4.61 -7.52
CA ASP A 113 -6.00 -4.15 -6.20
C ASP A 113 -6.62 -5.00 -5.08
N GLU A 114 -5.93 -5.14 -3.95
CA GLU A 114 -6.37 -5.92 -2.79
C GLU A 114 -6.80 -7.35 -3.19
N ILE A 115 -6.02 -8.03 -4.04
CA ILE A 115 -6.36 -9.35 -4.59
C ILE A 115 -6.61 -10.42 -3.50
N HIS A 116 -6.01 -10.28 -2.32
CA HIS A 116 -6.24 -11.17 -1.16
C HIS A 116 -7.67 -11.12 -0.61
N ARG A 117 -8.50 -10.19 -1.10
CA ARG A 117 -9.92 -10.06 -0.72
C ARG A 117 -10.87 -10.66 -1.76
N LEU A 118 -10.34 -11.36 -2.75
CA LEU A 118 -11.18 -12.09 -3.70
C LEU A 118 -11.92 -13.23 -2.99
N PRO A 119 -13.20 -13.47 -3.30
CA PRO A 119 -13.89 -14.70 -2.92
C PRO A 119 -13.24 -15.92 -3.61
N SER A 120 -13.19 -17.06 -2.93
CA SER A 120 -12.61 -18.31 -3.49
C SER A 120 -13.21 -18.71 -4.83
N THR A 121 -14.51 -18.51 -4.99
CA THR A 121 -15.23 -18.80 -6.26
C THR A 121 -14.76 -17.92 -7.43
N VAL A 122 -14.22 -16.72 -7.16
CA VAL A 122 -13.64 -15.83 -8.17
C VAL A 122 -12.18 -16.22 -8.42
N GLU A 123 -11.44 -16.60 -7.37
CA GLU A 123 -10.06 -17.10 -7.52
C GLU A 123 -9.99 -18.34 -8.41
N GLU A 124 -10.93 -19.29 -8.26
CA GLU A 124 -10.98 -20.54 -9.06
C GLU A 124 -11.11 -20.27 -10.56
N ILE A 125 -11.77 -19.18 -10.93
CA ILE A 125 -11.90 -18.78 -12.34
C ILE A 125 -10.62 -18.11 -12.86
N LEU A 126 -9.87 -17.43 -11.99
CA LEU A 126 -8.60 -16.85 -12.38
C LEU A 126 -7.56 -17.90 -12.79
N TYR A 127 -7.58 -19.08 -12.18
CA TYR A 127 -6.55 -20.08 -12.43
C TYR A 127 -6.45 -20.48 -13.90
N PRO A 128 -7.51 -20.99 -14.55
CA PRO A 128 -7.46 -21.34 -15.97
C PRO A 128 -7.30 -20.10 -16.87
N ALA A 129 -7.81 -18.95 -16.44
CA ALA A 129 -7.63 -17.71 -17.18
C ALA A 129 -6.17 -17.25 -17.27
N MET A 130 -5.40 -17.47 -16.17
CA MET A 130 -3.98 -17.12 -16.12
C MET A 130 -3.08 -18.14 -16.81
N GLU A 131 -3.40 -19.44 -16.73
CA GLU A 131 -2.54 -20.50 -17.26
C GLU A 131 -2.81 -20.78 -18.74
N ASP A 132 -4.08 -20.97 -19.09
CA ASP A 132 -4.51 -21.48 -20.40
C ASP A 132 -5.22 -20.42 -21.25
N HIS A 133 -5.40 -19.21 -20.72
CA HIS A 133 -6.21 -18.16 -21.34
C HIS A 133 -7.64 -18.62 -21.69
N VAL A 134 -8.26 -19.36 -20.77
CA VAL A 134 -9.63 -19.86 -20.92
C VAL A 134 -10.46 -19.52 -19.69
N LEU A 135 -11.74 -19.35 -19.92
CA LEU A 135 -12.72 -19.07 -18.88
C LEU A 135 -13.77 -20.19 -18.89
N ASP A 136 -13.84 -20.95 -17.81
CA ASP A 136 -14.85 -21.99 -17.63
C ASP A 136 -15.98 -21.44 -16.74
N LEU A 137 -17.18 -21.30 -17.31
CA LEU A 137 -18.36 -20.79 -16.62
C LEU A 137 -19.46 -21.85 -16.55
N VAL A 138 -20.05 -22.02 -15.40
CA VAL A 138 -21.25 -22.84 -15.23
C VAL A 138 -22.47 -21.92 -15.33
N ILE A 139 -23.31 -22.15 -16.34
CA ILE A 139 -24.55 -21.39 -16.57
C ILE A 139 -25.74 -22.28 -16.25
N GLY A 140 -26.68 -21.76 -15.43
CA GLY A 140 -27.84 -22.47 -14.95
C GLY A 140 -27.64 -23.09 -13.57
N GLU A 141 -28.69 -23.68 -13.04
CA GLU A 141 -28.70 -24.32 -11.73
C GLU A 141 -29.18 -25.79 -11.80
N GLY A 142 -28.70 -26.59 -10.88
CA GLY A 142 -29.11 -28.00 -10.75
C GLY A 142 -28.70 -28.88 -11.95
N PRO A 143 -29.45 -29.93 -12.27
CA PRO A 143 -29.11 -30.90 -13.33
C PRO A 143 -29.08 -30.33 -14.75
N SER A 144 -29.62 -29.12 -14.94
CA SER A 144 -29.63 -28.39 -16.24
C SER A 144 -28.43 -27.46 -16.41
N ALA A 145 -27.55 -27.37 -15.43
CA ALA A 145 -26.35 -26.55 -15.52
C ALA A 145 -25.44 -27.00 -16.67
N ARG A 146 -24.94 -26.07 -17.44
CA ARG A 146 -24.00 -26.33 -18.55
C ARG A 146 -22.70 -25.57 -18.31
N SER A 147 -21.58 -26.24 -18.53
CA SER A 147 -20.28 -25.58 -18.59
C SER A 147 -20.07 -24.99 -19.98
N ILE A 148 -19.69 -23.73 -20.03
CA ILE A 148 -19.28 -23.04 -21.25
C ILE A 148 -17.83 -22.65 -21.08
N ARG A 149 -17.00 -23.03 -22.05
CA ARG A 149 -15.60 -22.64 -22.16
C ARG A 149 -15.47 -21.49 -23.15
N ILE A 150 -14.83 -20.43 -22.74
CA ILE A 150 -14.59 -19.22 -23.56
C ILE A 150 -13.08 -19.00 -23.65
N ASP A 151 -12.56 -18.92 -24.87
CA ASP A 151 -11.16 -18.56 -25.09
C ASP A 151 -10.96 -17.06 -24.86
N LEU A 152 -9.90 -16.69 -24.15
CA LEU A 152 -9.52 -15.33 -23.83
C LEU A 152 -8.32 -14.89 -24.68
N ALA A 153 -8.28 -13.62 -25.01
CA ALA A 153 -7.05 -13.04 -25.56
C ALA A 153 -5.93 -13.12 -24.50
N PRO A 154 -4.67 -13.39 -24.89
CA PRO A 154 -3.53 -13.33 -23.97
C PRO A 154 -3.49 -11.97 -23.26
N PHE A 155 -3.33 -11.96 -21.96
CA PHE A 155 -3.31 -10.75 -21.13
C PHE A 155 -2.29 -10.85 -19.99
N THR A 156 -1.94 -9.73 -19.44
CA THR A 156 -1.11 -9.64 -18.23
C THR A 156 -1.97 -9.29 -17.02
N LEU A 157 -1.99 -10.16 -16.02
CA LEU A 157 -2.56 -9.82 -14.72
C LEU A 157 -1.49 -9.14 -13.87
N VAL A 158 -1.73 -7.90 -13.44
CA VAL A 158 -0.95 -7.23 -12.40
C VAL A 158 -1.81 -7.18 -11.14
N ALA A 159 -1.43 -7.93 -10.13
CA ALA A 159 -2.15 -7.95 -8.86
C ALA A 159 -1.41 -7.15 -7.79
N ALA A 160 -2.14 -6.50 -6.90
CA ALA A 160 -1.58 -5.81 -5.75
C ALA A 160 -2.17 -6.33 -4.44
N THR A 161 -1.34 -6.43 -3.40
CA THR A 161 -1.77 -6.82 -2.06
C THR A 161 -0.91 -6.19 -0.97
N THR A 162 -1.53 -5.86 0.15
CA THR A 162 -0.83 -5.50 1.39
C THR A 162 -0.50 -6.73 2.24
N ARG A 163 -1.19 -7.85 2.01
CA ARG A 163 -1.17 -9.06 2.83
C ARG A 163 -0.84 -10.31 1.99
N ALA A 164 0.38 -10.37 1.44
CA ALA A 164 0.80 -11.48 0.57
C ALA A 164 0.66 -12.86 1.22
N GLY A 165 0.79 -12.96 2.55
CA GLY A 165 0.60 -14.22 3.28
C GLY A 165 -0.86 -14.70 3.35
N MET A 166 -1.84 -13.90 2.95
CA MET A 166 -3.25 -14.30 2.88
C MET A 166 -3.65 -14.86 1.49
N LEU A 167 -2.78 -14.74 0.49
CA LEU A 167 -3.04 -15.33 -0.81
C LEU A 167 -2.94 -16.84 -0.74
N ALA A 168 -3.90 -17.52 -1.37
CA ALA A 168 -3.83 -18.96 -1.55
C ALA A 168 -2.56 -19.33 -2.35
N THR A 169 -1.87 -20.39 -1.93
CA THR A 169 -0.64 -20.84 -2.60
C THR A 169 -0.85 -21.07 -4.10
N PRO A 170 -1.97 -21.72 -4.56
CA PRO A 170 -2.19 -21.91 -5.99
C PRO A 170 -2.28 -20.61 -6.79
N LEU A 171 -2.87 -19.54 -6.23
CA LEU A 171 -2.91 -18.24 -6.90
C LEU A 171 -1.54 -17.60 -6.93
N ARG A 172 -0.82 -17.64 -5.82
CA ARG A 172 0.50 -17.02 -5.69
C ARG A 172 1.51 -17.62 -6.67
N ASP A 173 1.51 -18.93 -6.85
CA ASP A 173 2.48 -19.65 -7.69
C ASP A 173 2.29 -19.36 -9.20
N ARG A 174 1.14 -18.80 -9.58
CA ARG A 174 0.84 -18.39 -10.97
C ARG A 174 1.41 -17.03 -11.35
N PHE A 175 1.97 -16.29 -10.39
CA PHE A 175 2.64 -15.05 -10.68
C PHE A 175 4.12 -15.30 -10.97
N GLY A 176 4.52 -15.23 -12.24
CA GLY A 176 5.92 -15.39 -12.68
C GLY A 176 6.83 -14.26 -12.20
N ILE A 177 6.25 -13.08 -11.90
CA ILE A 177 7.02 -11.87 -11.50
C ILE A 177 6.52 -11.36 -10.14
N PRO A 178 6.98 -11.94 -9.00
CA PRO A 178 6.68 -11.40 -7.67
C PRO A 178 7.62 -10.24 -7.34
N ILE A 179 7.06 -9.08 -7.00
CA ILE A 179 7.80 -7.86 -6.65
C ILE A 179 7.37 -7.38 -5.27
N ARG A 180 8.30 -7.39 -4.35
CA ARG A 180 8.14 -6.77 -3.04
C ARG A 180 8.52 -5.30 -3.12
N LEU A 181 7.59 -4.41 -2.73
CA LEU A 181 7.88 -3.00 -2.56
C LEU A 181 8.28 -2.72 -1.11
N GLU A 182 9.33 -1.94 -0.94
CA GLU A 182 9.90 -1.59 0.35
C GLU A 182 9.62 -0.13 0.70
N PHE A 183 9.77 0.20 1.98
CA PHE A 183 9.68 1.60 2.40
C PHE A 183 10.79 2.43 1.76
N TYR A 184 10.44 3.65 1.42
CA TYR A 184 11.37 4.61 0.84
C TYR A 184 12.28 5.20 1.91
N THR A 185 13.52 5.46 1.54
CA THR A 185 14.43 6.25 2.35
C THR A 185 14.00 7.72 2.38
N PRO A 186 14.39 8.51 3.39
CA PRO A 186 14.13 9.96 3.40
C PRO A 186 14.68 10.67 2.16
N LYS A 187 15.81 10.24 1.61
CA LYS A 187 16.40 10.81 0.39
C LYS A 187 15.53 10.56 -0.85
N GLU A 188 15.02 9.35 -1.01
CA GLU A 188 14.11 9.04 -2.10
C GLU A 188 12.80 9.82 -1.98
N LEU A 189 12.23 9.92 -0.76
CA LEU A 189 11.03 10.73 -0.54
C LEU A 189 11.26 12.21 -0.77
N GLN A 190 12.45 12.75 -0.47
CA GLN A 190 12.82 14.12 -0.81
C GLN A 190 12.75 14.35 -2.32
N LEU A 191 13.27 13.42 -3.14
CA LEU A 191 13.18 13.50 -4.60
C LEU A 191 11.74 13.43 -5.09
N VAL A 192 10.92 12.52 -4.53
CA VAL A 192 9.48 12.43 -4.82
C VAL A 192 8.78 13.74 -4.52
N LEU A 193 9.05 14.37 -3.37
CA LEU A 193 8.46 15.63 -2.94
C LEU A 193 8.85 16.80 -3.84
N LEU A 194 10.12 16.91 -4.21
CA LEU A 194 10.59 17.94 -5.13
C LEU A 194 9.97 17.80 -6.53
N GLY A 195 9.82 16.55 -7.01
CA GLY A 195 9.13 16.27 -8.25
C GLY A 195 7.65 16.64 -8.20
N ALA A 196 6.96 16.27 -7.11
CA ALA A 196 5.55 16.60 -6.90
C ALA A 196 5.35 18.11 -6.74
N ALA A 197 6.20 18.79 -5.97
CA ALA A 197 6.13 20.24 -5.75
C ALA A 197 6.25 21.01 -7.07
N ARG A 198 7.18 20.63 -7.95
CA ARG A 198 7.32 21.22 -9.30
C ARG A 198 6.04 21.07 -10.12
N LYS A 199 5.43 19.86 -10.14
CA LYS A 199 4.16 19.62 -10.86
C LYS A 199 2.98 20.40 -10.26
N MET A 200 3.03 20.70 -8.96
CA MET A 200 2.01 21.49 -8.24
C MET A 200 2.24 23.01 -8.30
N GLY A 201 3.39 23.48 -8.79
CA GLY A 201 3.78 24.88 -8.68
C GLY A 201 4.01 25.34 -7.24
N ALA A 202 4.34 24.43 -6.31
CA ALA A 202 4.62 24.75 -4.92
C ALA A 202 6.10 25.16 -4.75
N PRO A 203 6.38 26.28 -4.06
CA PRO A 203 7.74 26.79 -3.90
C PRO A 203 8.51 26.05 -2.79
N LEU A 204 8.73 24.76 -2.97
CA LEU A 204 9.43 23.89 -2.02
C LEU A 204 10.92 23.85 -2.32
N ASN A 205 11.76 24.17 -1.33
CA ASN A 205 13.20 23.99 -1.44
C ASN A 205 13.66 22.62 -0.90
N GLU A 206 14.94 22.29 -1.05
CA GLU A 206 15.51 21.01 -0.64
C GLU A 206 15.41 20.77 0.87
N GLU A 207 15.60 21.80 1.69
CA GLU A 207 15.54 21.67 3.15
C GLU A 207 14.11 21.41 3.64
N GLY A 208 13.11 22.11 3.06
CA GLY A 208 11.71 21.86 3.34
C GLY A 208 11.27 20.47 2.88
N ALA A 209 11.74 20.03 1.72
CA ALA A 209 11.48 18.68 1.23
C ALA A 209 12.09 17.60 2.15
N ALA A 210 13.32 17.81 2.63
CA ALA A 210 13.96 16.90 3.58
C ALA A 210 13.19 16.81 4.92
N GLU A 211 12.70 17.95 5.43
CA GLU A 211 11.90 18.01 6.65
C GLU A 211 10.58 17.23 6.54
N ILE A 212 9.87 17.39 5.41
CA ILE A 212 8.65 16.63 5.13
C ILE A 212 8.96 15.15 4.93
N ALA A 213 10.02 14.82 4.19
CA ALA A 213 10.43 13.45 3.90
C ALA A 213 10.76 12.66 5.16
N ALA A 214 11.46 13.29 6.13
CA ALA A 214 11.80 12.66 7.41
C ALA A 214 10.56 12.21 8.20
N ARG A 215 9.43 12.92 8.06
CA ARG A 215 8.17 12.62 8.77
C ARG A 215 7.15 11.85 7.92
N ALA A 216 7.50 11.47 6.70
CA ALA A 216 6.58 10.82 5.75
C ALA A 216 6.47 9.29 5.90
N ARG A 217 6.99 8.72 6.98
CA ARG A 217 6.86 7.28 7.32
C ARG A 217 7.32 6.33 6.20
N GLY A 218 8.28 6.71 5.40
CA GLY A 218 8.79 5.88 4.31
C GLY A 218 7.79 5.66 3.16
N THR A 219 6.69 6.43 3.06
CA THR A 219 5.67 6.20 2.03
C THR A 219 5.38 7.45 1.18
N PRO A 220 5.39 7.33 -0.17
CA PRO A 220 5.03 8.42 -1.07
C PRO A 220 3.62 8.97 -0.85
N ARG A 221 2.66 8.14 -0.44
CA ARG A 221 1.27 8.56 -0.13
C ARG A 221 1.25 9.56 1.02
N VAL A 222 1.93 9.25 2.13
CA VAL A 222 2.02 10.15 3.29
C VAL A 222 2.80 11.41 2.91
N ALA A 223 3.94 11.28 2.21
CA ALA A 223 4.72 12.41 1.73
C ALA A 223 3.89 13.40 0.91
N GLY A 224 3.14 12.91 -0.07
CA GLY A 224 2.27 13.74 -0.91
C GLY A 224 1.12 14.39 -0.12
N ARG A 225 0.55 13.68 0.88
CA ARG A 225 -0.47 14.24 1.78
C ARG A 225 0.11 15.38 2.62
N LEU A 226 1.27 15.16 3.24
CA LEU A 226 1.94 16.18 4.04
C LEU A 226 2.33 17.41 3.20
N LEU A 227 2.89 17.21 2.00
CA LEU A 227 3.23 18.30 1.10
C LEU A 227 2.03 19.21 0.80
N ARG A 228 0.87 18.63 0.50
CA ARG A 228 -0.33 19.44 0.25
C ARG A 228 -0.74 20.28 1.45
N ARG A 229 -0.75 19.69 2.64
CA ARG A 229 -1.11 20.41 3.86
C ARG A 229 -0.07 21.47 4.22
N VAL A 230 1.21 21.16 4.09
CA VAL A 230 2.31 22.14 4.29
C VAL A 230 2.16 23.30 3.31
N ARG A 231 1.88 23.04 2.02
CA ARG A 231 1.62 24.08 1.04
C ARG A 231 0.43 24.96 1.43
N ASP A 232 -0.66 24.37 1.88
CA ASP A 232 -1.86 25.09 2.27
C ASP A 232 -1.56 26.06 3.43
N PHE A 233 -0.82 25.60 4.46
CA PHE A 233 -0.37 26.46 5.57
C PHE A 233 0.62 27.54 5.13
N ALA A 234 1.62 27.17 4.32
CA ALA A 234 2.60 28.14 3.80
C ALA A 234 1.93 29.25 2.97
N SER A 235 0.93 28.89 2.17
CA SER A 235 0.13 29.85 1.40
C SER A 235 -0.69 30.78 2.31
N ALA A 236 -1.30 30.25 3.37
CA ALA A 236 -2.06 31.03 4.33
C ALA A 236 -1.18 31.99 5.15
N ASP A 237 0.04 31.54 5.47
CA ASP A 237 1.02 32.36 6.21
C ASP A 237 1.81 33.33 5.28
N GLY A 238 1.53 33.36 3.97
CA GLY A 238 2.18 34.25 2.99
C GLY A 238 3.66 33.89 2.73
N ALA A 239 4.05 32.65 2.98
CA ALA A 239 5.43 32.21 2.76
C ALA A 239 5.76 32.14 1.26
N SER A 240 6.84 32.84 0.83
CA SER A 240 7.31 32.79 -0.55
C SER A 240 8.03 31.49 -0.91
N VAL A 241 8.57 30.79 0.09
CA VAL A 241 9.29 29.52 -0.04
C VAL A 241 8.93 28.61 1.13
N ILE A 242 8.72 27.34 0.84
CA ILE A 242 8.57 26.29 1.84
C ILE A 242 9.97 25.76 2.17
N ASP A 243 10.62 26.40 3.13
CA ASP A 243 11.89 25.98 3.70
C ASP A 243 11.68 25.03 4.90
N ARG A 244 12.76 24.63 5.54
CA ARG A 244 12.73 23.76 6.74
C ARG A 244 11.86 24.34 7.85
N LYS A 245 11.92 25.66 8.08
CA LYS A 245 11.19 26.33 9.15
C LYS A 245 9.69 26.35 8.85
N ALA A 246 9.30 26.76 7.65
CA ALA A 246 7.91 26.78 7.22
C ALA A 246 7.32 25.35 7.23
N ALA A 247 8.04 24.35 6.73
CA ALA A 247 7.63 22.96 6.77
C ALA A 247 7.46 22.46 8.22
N GLY A 248 8.43 22.71 9.10
CA GLY A 248 8.38 22.29 10.50
C GLY A 248 7.20 22.91 11.26
N MET A 249 6.93 24.21 11.05
CA MET A 249 5.78 24.89 11.67
C MET A 249 4.45 24.31 11.19
N ALA A 250 4.31 24.05 9.89
CA ALA A 250 3.10 23.43 9.34
C ALA A 250 2.90 22.00 9.86
N LEU A 251 3.96 21.19 9.93
CA LEU A 251 3.91 19.82 10.45
C LEU A 251 3.55 19.78 11.95
N ALA A 252 4.04 20.76 12.73
CA ALA A 252 3.65 20.90 14.13
C ALA A 252 2.14 21.20 14.28
N ARG A 253 1.57 22.09 13.42
CA ARG A 253 0.12 22.35 13.38
C ARG A 253 -0.70 21.12 12.98
N LEU A 254 -0.11 20.20 12.21
CA LEU A 254 -0.72 18.93 11.83
C LEU A 254 -0.53 17.84 12.90
N GLU A 255 0.07 18.20 14.04
CA GLU A 255 0.39 17.27 15.12
C GLU A 255 1.29 16.09 14.70
N VAL A 256 2.09 16.28 13.64
CA VAL A 256 3.07 15.30 13.18
C VAL A 256 4.42 15.62 13.82
N ASP A 257 4.89 14.74 14.67
CA ASP A 257 6.14 14.93 15.40
C ASP A 257 7.40 14.65 14.56
N GLU A 258 8.57 14.78 15.17
CA GLU A 258 9.86 14.62 14.48
C GLU A 258 10.10 13.21 13.93
N LEU A 259 9.46 12.20 14.52
CA LEU A 259 9.52 10.81 14.05
C LEU A 259 8.34 10.46 13.10
N GLY A 260 7.52 11.44 12.72
CA GLY A 260 6.39 11.23 11.83
C GLY A 260 5.17 10.59 12.49
N LEU A 261 5.11 10.50 13.83
CA LEU A 261 3.92 10.02 14.52
C LEU A 261 2.88 11.13 14.59
N ASP A 262 1.63 10.79 14.24
CA ASP A 262 0.49 11.70 14.38
C ASP A 262 -0.25 11.46 15.73
N SER A 263 -1.34 12.20 15.93
CA SER A 263 -2.14 12.09 17.15
C SER A 263 -2.71 10.68 17.36
N LEU A 264 -3.03 9.98 16.26
CA LEU A 264 -3.60 8.63 16.31
C LEU A 264 -2.56 7.58 16.73
N ASP A 265 -1.32 7.67 16.20
CA ASP A 265 -0.22 6.79 16.62
C ASP A 265 0.09 6.97 18.10
N ARG A 266 0.18 8.24 18.56
CA ARG A 266 0.43 8.51 19.96
C ARG A 266 -0.70 8.02 20.85
N ARG A 267 -1.96 8.15 20.40
CA ARG A 267 -3.12 7.59 21.11
C ARG A 267 -3.07 6.07 21.19
N TYR A 268 -2.65 5.40 20.10
CA TYR A 268 -2.46 3.95 20.06
C TYR A 268 -1.37 3.52 21.07
N LEU A 269 -0.21 4.15 21.04
CA LEU A 269 0.89 3.83 21.96
C LEU A 269 0.51 4.10 23.41
N ARG A 270 -0.16 5.21 23.72
CA ARG A 270 -0.68 5.51 25.07
C ARG A 270 -1.69 4.47 25.51
N ALA A 271 -2.65 4.10 24.69
CA ALA A 271 -3.62 3.07 25.02
C ALA A 271 -2.93 1.73 25.35
N LEU A 272 -1.94 1.32 24.55
CA LEU A 272 -1.18 0.10 24.81
C LEU A 272 -0.40 0.18 26.12
N ILE A 273 0.20 1.31 26.45
CA ILE A 273 1.05 1.47 27.65
C ILE A 273 0.21 1.73 28.89
N GLU A 274 -0.69 2.72 28.86
CA GLU A 274 -1.41 3.20 30.05
C GLU A 274 -2.57 2.26 30.42
N ASN A 275 -3.32 1.75 29.43
CA ASN A 275 -4.50 0.91 29.69
C ASN A 275 -4.15 -0.58 29.82
N TYR A 276 -3.08 -1.02 29.15
CA TYR A 276 -2.73 -2.45 29.07
C TYR A 276 -1.32 -2.76 29.58
N GLY A 277 -0.69 -1.83 30.31
CA GLY A 277 0.61 -2.04 30.94
C GLY A 277 1.76 -2.34 29.98
N GLY A 278 1.67 -1.88 28.73
CA GLY A 278 2.61 -2.18 27.67
C GLY A 278 2.36 -3.48 26.91
N GLY A 279 1.27 -4.18 27.22
CA GLY A 279 0.87 -5.42 26.56
C GLY A 279 1.26 -6.69 27.33
N PRO A 280 0.95 -7.90 26.76
CA PRO A 280 0.40 -8.11 25.42
C PRO A 280 -1.11 -7.76 25.31
N ALA A 281 -1.49 -7.01 24.28
CA ALA A 281 -2.87 -6.64 24.03
C ALA A 281 -3.33 -7.09 22.61
N GLY A 282 -4.58 -7.57 22.49
CA GLY A 282 -5.16 -7.97 21.22
C GLY A 282 -5.44 -6.77 20.31
N VAL A 283 -5.35 -6.95 18.97
CA VAL A 283 -5.61 -5.86 18.03
C VAL A 283 -7.02 -5.29 18.14
N GLU A 284 -8.02 -6.14 18.33
CA GLU A 284 -9.41 -5.71 18.49
C GLU A 284 -9.60 -4.85 19.74
N THR A 285 -8.98 -5.26 20.85
CA THR A 285 -9.00 -4.50 22.11
C THR A 285 -8.39 -3.11 21.92
N LEU A 286 -7.24 -3.01 21.21
CA LEU A 286 -6.59 -1.74 20.92
C LEU A 286 -7.40 -0.89 19.95
N ALA A 287 -7.97 -1.51 18.91
CA ALA A 287 -8.84 -0.82 17.96
C ALA A 287 -10.05 -0.17 18.65
N TYR A 288 -10.72 -0.90 19.54
CA TYR A 288 -11.78 -0.34 20.40
C TYR A 288 -11.29 0.81 21.27
N ALA A 289 -10.13 0.65 21.91
CA ALA A 289 -9.58 1.66 22.83
C ALA A 289 -9.29 3.00 22.14
N ILE A 290 -8.97 2.97 20.83
CA ILE A 290 -8.69 4.18 20.05
C ILE A 290 -9.85 4.59 19.11
N ALA A 291 -10.97 3.86 19.17
CA ALA A 291 -12.17 4.08 18.32
C ALA A 291 -11.87 4.00 16.82
N GLU A 292 -11.06 3.00 16.41
CA GLU A 292 -10.70 2.74 15.02
C GLU A 292 -11.10 1.32 14.59
N ALA A 293 -11.23 1.10 13.27
CA ALA A 293 -11.44 -0.23 12.73
C ALA A 293 -10.17 -1.08 12.85
N ARG A 294 -10.33 -2.40 13.08
CA ARG A 294 -9.20 -3.34 13.14
C ARG A 294 -8.28 -3.23 11.92
N ASP A 295 -8.85 -3.22 10.72
CA ASP A 295 -8.07 -3.15 9.47
C ASP A 295 -7.26 -1.83 9.38
N ALA A 296 -7.81 -0.71 9.87
CA ALA A 296 -7.06 0.55 9.94
C ALA A 296 -5.85 0.45 10.89
N VAL A 297 -6.01 -0.24 12.01
CA VAL A 297 -4.90 -0.49 12.94
C VAL A 297 -3.84 -1.37 12.29
N GLU A 298 -4.22 -2.50 11.71
CA GLU A 298 -3.28 -3.48 11.13
C GLU A 298 -2.59 -2.99 9.86
N ASP A 299 -3.27 -2.20 9.03
CA ASP A 299 -2.76 -1.81 7.71
C ASP A 299 -2.12 -0.41 7.70
N VAL A 300 -2.51 0.49 8.61
CA VAL A 300 -2.06 1.90 8.57
C VAL A 300 -1.18 2.27 9.76
N ILE A 301 -1.58 1.89 10.99
CA ILE A 301 -0.90 2.32 12.23
C ILE A 301 0.27 1.40 12.55
N GLU A 302 0.01 0.10 12.74
CA GLU A 302 1.00 -0.87 13.21
C GLU A 302 2.23 -1.04 12.31
N PRO A 303 2.11 -1.06 10.95
CA PRO A 303 3.26 -1.32 10.10
C PRO A 303 4.42 -0.34 10.33
N TYR A 304 4.11 0.95 10.48
CA TYR A 304 5.12 1.95 10.75
C TYR A 304 5.67 1.85 12.17
N LEU A 305 4.80 1.66 13.16
CA LEU A 305 5.22 1.52 14.55
C LEU A 305 6.10 0.29 14.78
N MET A 306 5.80 -0.83 14.10
CA MET A 306 6.64 -2.04 14.11
C MET A 306 7.97 -1.81 13.41
N GLN A 307 7.98 -1.20 12.24
CA GLN A 307 9.19 -0.89 11.49
C GLN A 307 10.14 0.00 12.31
N GLN A 308 9.59 0.98 13.01
CA GLN A 308 10.36 1.89 13.85
C GLN A 308 10.74 1.29 15.21
N GLY A 309 10.26 0.10 15.54
CA GLY A 309 10.56 -0.56 16.82
C GLY A 309 9.85 0.07 18.03
N PHE A 310 8.70 0.72 17.83
CA PHE A 310 7.84 1.19 18.93
C PHE A 310 7.04 0.04 19.54
N ILE A 311 6.60 -0.89 18.70
CA ILE A 311 5.83 -2.06 19.11
C ILE A 311 6.38 -3.32 18.44
N GLN A 312 6.08 -4.46 19.06
CA GLN A 312 6.31 -5.79 18.49
C GLN A 312 5.04 -6.64 18.53
N ARG A 313 4.90 -7.53 17.56
CA ARG A 313 3.81 -8.51 17.52
C ARG A 313 4.28 -9.83 18.12
N THR A 314 3.54 -10.34 19.08
CA THR A 314 3.77 -11.64 19.71
C THR A 314 2.56 -12.55 19.50
N PRO A 315 2.67 -13.88 19.72
CA PRO A 315 1.51 -14.79 19.67
C PRO A 315 0.37 -14.40 20.63
N ARG A 316 0.68 -13.67 21.71
CA ARG A 316 -0.30 -13.22 22.72
C ARG A 316 -0.91 -11.85 22.40
N GLY A 317 -0.34 -11.10 21.46
CA GLY A 317 -0.77 -9.75 21.11
C GLY A 317 0.37 -8.77 20.88
N ARG A 318 0.04 -7.49 20.91
CA ARG A 318 0.98 -6.38 20.69
C ARG A 318 1.63 -5.98 22.00
N MET A 319 2.93 -5.69 21.95
CA MET A 319 3.70 -5.21 23.11
C MET A 319 4.43 -3.93 22.73
N ALA A 320 4.45 -2.97 23.64
CA ALA A 320 5.26 -1.77 23.52
C ALA A 320 6.73 -2.09 23.77
N CYS A 321 7.62 -1.50 22.99
CA CYS A 321 9.06 -1.57 23.17
C CYS A 321 9.56 -0.34 23.94
N GLY A 322 10.75 -0.40 24.52
CA GLY A 322 11.35 0.70 25.30
C GLY A 322 11.35 2.05 24.56
N LYS A 323 11.48 2.03 23.21
CA LYS A 323 11.39 3.23 22.36
C LYS A 323 10.03 3.94 22.48
N ALA A 324 8.92 3.21 22.67
CA ALA A 324 7.60 3.80 22.84
C ALA A 324 7.47 4.57 24.14
N TYR A 325 7.98 4.00 25.24
CA TYR A 325 8.01 4.66 26.54
C TYR A 325 8.86 5.93 26.51
N LEU A 326 10.07 5.82 25.95
CA LEU A 326 10.99 6.97 25.82
C LEU A 326 10.35 8.10 25.01
N HIS A 327 9.72 7.78 23.87
CA HIS A 327 9.09 8.76 22.99
C HIS A 327 7.91 9.49 23.66
N LEU A 328 7.14 8.78 24.48
CA LEU A 328 6.02 9.37 25.23
C LEU A 328 6.42 10.04 26.55
N GLY A 329 7.73 10.02 26.91
CA GLY A 329 8.21 10.53 28.19
C GLY A 329 7.76 9.70 29.39
N LEU A 330 7.49 8.40 29.17
CA LEU A 330 7.03 7.46 30.19
C LEU A 330 8.19 6.56 30.65
N THR A 331 8.12 6.08 31.88
CA THR A 331 9.11 5.14 32.40
C THR A 331 8.74 3.71 32.02
N GLU A 332 9.69 2.97 31.42
CA GLU A 332 9.50 1.55 31.13
C GLU A 332 9.40 0.75 32.45
N PRO A 333 8.39 -0.11 32.63
CA PRO A 333 8.29 -0.94 33.83
C PRO A 333 9.48 -1.89 33.95
N VAL A 334 10.08 -1.97 35.15
CA VAL A 334 11.26 -2.82 35.42
C VAL A 334 11.01 -4.31 35.20
N SER A 335 9.74 -4.74 35.10
CA SER A 335 9.30 -6.13 34.93
C SER A 335 8.96 -6.52 33.48
N ALA A 336 9.28 -5.71 32.47
CA ALA A 336 9.09 -6.13 31.10
C ALA A 336 10.00 -7.34 30.79
N PRO A 337 9.48 -8.49 30.35
CA PRO A 337 10.32 -9.63 30.03
C PRO A 337 11.24 -9.23 28.86
N LYS A 338 12.54 -9.18 29.13
CA LYS A 338 13.54 -9.06 28.07
C LYS A 338 13.40 -10.28 27.17
N ILE A 339 12.73 -10.12 26.03
CA ILE A 339 12.77 -11.13 24.98
C ILE A 339 14.16 -11.01 24.36
N VAL A 340 15.05 -11.89 24.82
CA VAL A 340 16.33 -12.14 24.16
C VAL A 340 15.98 -12.61 22.76
N GLN A 341 16.34 -11.85 21.73
CA GLN A 341 16.39 -12.34 20.37
C GLN A 341 17.39 -13.49 20.36
N GLY A 342 16.90 -14.73 20.48
CA GLY A 342 17.70 -15.92 20.23
C GLY A 342 18.16 -15.86 18.78
N GLY A 343 19.45 -15.66 18.56
CA GLY A 343 20.06 -15.80 17.26
C GLY A 343 19.76 -17.18 16.72
N LEU A 344 19.24 -17.25 15.51
CA LEU A 344 18.83 -18.48 14.82
C LEU A 344 20.02 -19.26 14.24
N PHE A 345 21.25 -18.95 14.67
CA PHE A 345 22.46 -19.67 14.28
C PHE A 345 23.32 -19.88 15.54
N GLY A 346 23.08 -21.00 16.21
CA GLY A 346 24.07 -21.60 17.10
C GLY A 346 25.19 -22.18 16.26
N GLU A 347 26.39 -21.62 16.35
CA GLU A 347 27.61 -22.29 15.91
C GLU A 347 27.86 -23.43 16.90
N ASP A 348 27.66 -24.65 16.43
CA ASP A 348 28.21 -25.85 17.08
C ASP A 348 29.73 -25.94 16.75
N SER A 349 30.54 -25.86 17.80
CA SER A 349 31.95 -26.23 17.82
C SER A 349 32.08 -27.66 18.27
#